data_9c8e1d904c93e876b6bf71c1c319bd2f
#
_entry.id   9c8e1d904c93e876b6bf71c1c319bd2f
#
_cell.length_a   1.000
_cell.length_b   1.000
_cell.length_c   1.000
_cell.angle_alpha   90.00
_cell.angle_beta   90.00
_cell.angle_gamma   90.00
#
_symmetry.space_group_name_H-M   'P 1'
#
loop_
_entity.id
_entity.type
_entity.pdbx_description
1 polymer ?
#
loop_
_entity_poly.entity_id
_entity_poly.type
_entity_poly.pdbx_seq_one_letter_code
_entity_poly.pdbx_strand_id
1 'polypeptide(L)'
;MLRYIVLFLIPLMLTACVDRSISQTVPAALNVGTPETVYATTTRAREPDGSYRFGRGGGLKYLEMTVSIPPNHTPGTLDFSYANPDPETQFVMARVDELQGPQDLKTRLRGTDEVSIFVHGYNTTQSETTFRAAQLSRDIGIPGATMVYSWPSQATGYGYAYDLDSMLFARDGLEQTVRQLKSMGIRRVVIVAHSMGGALTMEMMRQAELREPGWASRNIEGVVLISPDLDVDLFRSQMDSIKTLPDPFVVMVSQKDKLLGISARLRGTAKGERLGNISSAETLADYKISILDTTAFNSDAASSHFVAATSPALLAILTSARRVGQTFDTNRRGIDVLVPAEARNPSGATEIVLTETGQAQVSSP
;
A
#
# COMPACT_ATOMS: atom_id res chain seq x y z
N MET A 1 -45.70 45.17 27.92
CA MET A 1 -44.45 44.96 27.21
C MET A 1 -44.26 43.45 27.08
N LEU A 2 -44.62 42.87 25.95
CA LEU A 2 -44.58 41.44 25.66
C LEU A 2 -43.26 41.15 24.97
N ARG A 3 -42.34 40.41 25.62
CA ARG A 3 -41.05 39.97 25.04
C ARG A 3 -41.33 38.73 24.19
N TYR A 4 -41.18 38.84 22.89
CA TYR A 4 -41.15 37.70 21.95
C TYR A 4 -39.80 37.02 22.05
N ILE A 5 -39.81 35.79 22.59
CA ILE A 5 -38.66 34.85 22.49
C ILE A 5 -38.76 34.19 21.11
N VAL A 6 -37.91 34.58 20.19
CA VAL A 6 -37.73 33.87 18.92
C VAL A 6 -36.84 32.68 19.15
N LEU A 7 -37.43 31.48 19.26
CA LEU A 7 -36.70 30.22 19.23
C LEU A 7 -36.17 29.98 17.79
N PHE A 8 -34.88 30.17 17.58
CA PHE A 8 -34.20 29.70 16.36
C PHE A 8 -34.10 28.18 16.41
N LEU A 9 -35.01 27.48 15.75
CA LEU A 9 -34.83 26.06 15.40
C LEU A 9 -33.74 25.97 14.36
N ILE A 10 -32.52 25.63 14.78
CA ILE A 10 -31.45 25.18 13.86
C ILE A 10 -31.86 23.80 13.40
N PRO A 11 -32.12 23.57 12.10
CA PRO A 11 -32.32 22.21 11.60
C PRO A 11 -31.00 21.48 11.79
N LEU A 12 -30.98 20.50 12.68
CA LEU A 12 -29.90 19.53 12.84
C LEU A 12 -29.89 18.71 11.54
N MET A 13 -29.07 19.11 10.59
CA MET A 13 -28.77 18.31 9.42
C MET A 13 -28.06 17.05 9.93
N LEU A 14 -28.81 16.00 10.16
CA LEU A 14 -28.29 14.65 10.30
C LEU A 14 -27.69 14.26 8.93
N THR A 15 -26.47 14.68 8.68
CA THR A 15 -25.66 14.03 7.68
C THR A 15 -25.43 12.63 8.18
N ALA A 16 -26.19 11.67 7.66
CA ALA A 16 -25.90 10.25 7.88
C ALA A 16 -24.48 10.03 7.38
N CYS A 17 -23.53 9.91 8.32
CA CYS A 17 -22.17 9.49 7.99
C CYS A 17 -22.30 8.11 7.38
N VAL A 18 -22.06 7.99 6.08
CA VAL A 18 -21.94 6.68 5.41
C VAL A 18 -20.83 5.92 6.12
N ASP A 19 -21.18 4.73 6.64
CA ASP A 19 -20.19 3.88 7.30
C ASP A 19 -19.18 3.37 6.26
N ARG A 20 -18.00 3.96 6.23
CA ARG A 20 -16.90 3.61 5.31
C ARG A 20 -16.37 2.19 5.53
N SER A 21 -16.71 1.53 6.61
CA SER A 21 -16.18 0.21 6.92
C SER A 21 -16.84 -0.92 6.12
N ILE A 22 -18.02 -0.67 5.55
CA ILE A 22 -18.80 -1.67 4.80
C ILE A 22 -19.01 -1.15 3.37
N SER A 23 -18.53 -1.91 2.39
CA SER A 23 -18.87 -1.70 0.98
C SER A 23 -19.94 -2.70 0.57
N GLN A 24 -20.97 -2.22 -0.10
CA GLN A 24 -22.02 -3.07 -0.66
C GLN A 24 -21.41 -4.05 -1.66
N THR A 25 -21.74 -5.34 -1.51
CA THR A 25 -21.36 -6.38 -2.47
C THR A 25 -22.43 -6.49 -3.55
N VAL A 26 -22.02 -6.35 -4.81
CA VAL A 26 -22.94 -6.38 -5.99
C VAL A 26 -22.43 -7.39 -7.01
N PRO A 27 -22.85 -8.67 -6.93
CA PRO A 27 -22.38 -9.72 -7.85
C PRO A 27 -22.68 -9.44 -9.31
N ALA A 28 -23.78 -8.73 -9.61
CA ALA A 28 -24.18 -8.36 -10.97
C ALA A 28 -23.17 -7.43 -11.66
N ALA A 29 -22.27 -6.75 -10.90
CA ALA A 29 -21.22 -5.91 -11.47
C ALA A 29 -20.26 -6.71 -12.37
N LEU A 30 -20.13 -8.02 -12.18
CA LEU A 30 -19.31 -8.90 -13.03
C LEU A 30 -19.87 -9.07 -14.46
N ASN A 31 -21.11 -8.70 -14.70
CA ASN A 31 -21.68 -8.67 -16.05
C ASN A 31 -21.32 -7.39 -16.83
N VAL A 32 -20.75 -6.40 -16.14
CA VAL A 32 -20.43 -5.07 -16.67
C VAL A 32 -18.92 -4.87 -16.77
N GLY A 33 -18.22 -4.97 -15.65
CA GLY A 33 -16.80 -4.67 -15.56
C GLY A 33 -15.89 -5.90 -15.69
N THR A 34 -14.61 -5.65 -15.65
CA THR A 34 -13.57 -6.71 -15.68
C THR A 34 -13.28 -7.19 -14.25
N PRO A 35 -13.36 -8.51 -13.98
CA PRO A 35 -13.05 -9.04 -12.66
C PRO A 35 -11.55 -8.96 -12.34
N GLU A 36 -11.23 -8.54 -11.14
CA GLU A 36 -9.89 -8.59 -10.56
C GLU A 36 -9.98 -9.30 -9.20
N THR A 37 -9.19 -10.36 -9.02
CA THR A 37 -9.15 -11.12 -7.76
C THR A 37 -8.08 -10.57 -6.85
N VAL A 38 -8.47 -10.23 -5.63
CA VAL A 38 -7.57 -9.76 -4.56
C VAL A 38 -7.72 -10.68 -3.37
N TYR A 39 -6.64 -11.33 -2.97
CA TYR A 39 -6.58 -12.06 -1.72
C TYR A 39 -6.30 -11.11 -0.55
N ALA A 40 -6.69 -11.51 0.65
CA ALA A 40 -6.33 -10.75 1.83
C ALA A 40 -5.97 -11.63 3.01
N THR A 41 -5.03 -11.15 3.80
CA THR A 41 -4.90 -11.50 5.20
C THR A 41 -5.19 -10.28 6.05
N THR A 42 -5.83 -10.47 7.20
CA THR A 42 -6.19 -9.34 8.07
C THR A 42 -6.11 -9.72 9.54
N THR A 43 -5.68 -8.75 10.36
CA THR A 43 -5.74 -8.77 11.82
C THR A 43 -6.86 -7.88 12.36
N ARG A 44 -7.77 -7.43 11.50
CA ARG A 44 -9.00 -6.75 11.93
C ARG A 44 -9.90 -7.72 12.67
N ALA A 45 -10.61 -7.22 13.68
CA ALA A 45 -11.68 -7.99 14.31
C ALA A 45 -12.81 -8.22 13.30
N ARG A 46 -13.37 -9.43 13.34
CA ARG A 46 -14.58 -9.75 12.59
C ARG A 46 -15.79 -9.35 13.43
N GLU A 47 -16.62 -8.50 12.87
CA GLU A 47 -17.84 -8.04 13.50
C GLU A 47 -18.97 -9.07 13.38
N PRO A 48 -20.05 -8.96 14.19
CA PRO A 48 -21.19 -9.89 14.11
C PRO A 48 -21.89 -9.92 12.74
N ASP A 49 -21.84 -8.81 12.00
CA ASP A 49 -22.37 -8.69 10.64
C ASP A 49 -21.47 -9.30 9.56
N GLY A 50 -20.32 -9.88 9.97
CA GLY A 50 -19.34 -10.47 9.07
C GLY A 50 -18.34 -9.48 8.49
N SER A 51 -18.48 -8.18 8.74
CA SER A 51 -17.53 -7.16 8.27
C SER A 51 -16.23 -7.16 9.07
N TYR A 52 -15.19 -6.55 8.49
CA TYR A 52 -13.88 -6.33 9.11
C TYR A 52 -13.64 -4.83 9.27
N ARG A 53 -13.89 -4.32 10.46
CA ARG A 53 -13.78 -2.88 10.76
C ARG A 53 -12.40 -2.53 11.35
N PHE A 54 -12.34 -1.56 12.24
CA PHE A 54 -11.08 -1.08 12.83
C PHE A 54 -10.64 -1.87 14.08
N GLY A 55 -11.50 -2.70 14.67
CA GLY A 55 -11.16 -3.50 15.84
C GLY A 55 -9.94 -4.41 15.62
N ARG A 56 -9.11 -4.58 16.65
CA ARG A 56 -7.95 -5.48 16.63
C ARG A 56 -8.41 -6.89 16.94
N GLY A 57 -8.23 -7.82 15.99
CA GLY A 57 -8.65 -9.22 16.11
C GLY A 57 -7.58 -10.15 16.63
N GLY A 58 -7.98 -11.32 17.09
CA GLY A 58 -7.07 -12.40 17.48
C GLY A 58 -6.71 -13.29 16.29
N GLY A 59 -5.47 -13.22 15.81
CA GLY A 59 -4.96 -14.06 14.72
C GLY A 59 -5.38 -13.60 13.33
N LEU A 60 -4.77 -14.22 12.30
CA LEU A 60 -5.06 -13.92 10.91
C LEU A 60 -6.40 -14.47 10.45
N LYS A 61 -7.12 -13.67 9.66
CA LYS A 61 -8.24 -14.08 8.83
C LYS A 61 -7.84 -13.99 7.37
N TYR A 62 -8.50 -14.77 6.52
CA TYR A 62 -8.16 -14.95 5.12
C TYR A 62 -9.38 -14.69 4.27
N LEU A 63 -9.24 -13.88 3.23
CA LEU A 63 -10.33 -13.52 2.34
C LEU A 63 -9.90 -13.68 0.89
N GLU A 64 -10.86 -14.01 0.04
CA GLU A 64 -10.79 -13.84 -1.41
C GLU A 64 -11.87 -12.86 -1.82
N MET A 65 -11.48 -11.79 -2.48
CA MET A 65 -12.37 -10.74 -2.91
C MET A 65 -12.29 -10.58 -4.42
N THR A 66 -13.43 -10.38 -5.07
CA THR A 66 -13.47 -10.04 -6.49
C THR A 66 -13.99 -8.64 -6.65
N VAL A 67 -13.18 -7.79 -7.27
CA VAL A 67 -13.52 -6.42 -7.62
C VAL A 67 -13.90 -6.37 -9.10
N SER A 68 -15.02 -5.76 -9.42
CA SER A 68 -15.38 -5.40 -10.79
C SER A 68 -14.77 -4.03 -11.12
N ILE A 69 -13.88 -4.00 -12.09
CA ILE A 69 -13.25 -2.76 -12.60
C ILE A 69 -14.12 -2.22 -13.75
N PRO A 70 -14.55 -0.95 -13.71
CA PRO A 70 -15.45 -0.40 -14.70
C PRO A 70 -14.87 -0.44 -16.12
N PRO A 71 -15.71 -0.60 -17.18
CA PRO A 71 -15.22 -0.73 -18.56
C PRO A 71 -14.48 0.52 -19.05
N ASN A 72 -14.82 1.70 -18.54
CA ASN A 72 -14.22 2.98 -18.89
C ASN A 72 -13.09 3.40 -17.91
N HIS A 73 -12.49 2.45 -17.20
CA HIS A 73 -11.40 2.75 -16.27
C HIS A 73 -10.23 3.46 -16.95
N THR A 74 -9.81 4.57 -16.36
CA THR A 74 -8.62 5.32 -16.76
C THR A 74 -7.51 5.08 -15.73
N PRO A 75 -6.29 4.66 -16.14
CA PRO A 75 -5.19 4.45 -15.20
C PRO A 75 -4.96 5.63 -14.26
N GLY A 76 -4.78 5.34 -12.98
CA GLY A 76 -4.62 6.35 -11.91
C GLY A 76 -5.92 6.79 -11.26
N THR A 77 -7.08 6.52 -11.84
CA THR A 77 -8.37 6.86 -11.21
C THR A 77 -8.83 5.72 -10.30
N LEU A 78 -9.54 6.07 -9.24
CA LEU A 78 -10.18 5.10 -8.34
C LEU A 78 -11.47 5.69 -7.79
N ASP A 79 -12.54 5.52 -8.54
CA ASP A 79 -13.88 5.93 -8.14
C ASP A 79 -14.66 4.74 -7.60
N PHE A 80 -15.26 4.88 -6.43
CA PHE A 80 -16.09 3.86 -5.79
C PHE A 80 -17.10 4.48 -4.83
N SER A 81 -18.15 3.73 -4.52
CA SER A 81 -19.13 4.09 -3.50
C SER A 81 -19.33 2.94 -2.51
N TYR A 82 -19.57 3.27 -1.26
CA TYR A 82 -19.85 2.26 -0.22
C TYR A 82 -21.26 1.71 -0.35
N ALA A 83 -22.21 2.56 -0.75
CA ALA A 83 -23.59 2.20 -0.98
C ALA A 83 -23.99 2.55 -2.42
N ASN A 84 -24.80 1.67 -3.05
CA ASN A 84 -25.31 1.85 -4.41
C ASN A 84 -24.20 2.21 -5.44
N PRO A 85 -23.10 1.44 -5.54
CA PRO A 85 -22.08 1.70 -6.53
C PRO A 85 -22.59 1.47 -7.95
N ASP A 86 -22.14 2.31 -8.88
CA ASP A 86 -22.41 2.19 -10.31
C ASP A 86 -21.31 1.37 -11.01
N PRO A 87 -21.58 0.14 -11.47
CA PRO A 87 -20.57 -0.71 -12.09
C PRO A 87 -20.09 -0.23 -13.46
N GLU A 88 -20.77 0.72 -14.12
CA GLU A 88 -20.33 1.30 -15.39
C GLU A 88 -19.17 2.29 -15.20
N THR A 89 -19.10 2.95 -14.04
CA THR A 89 -18.18 4.06 -13.78
C THR A 89 -17.31 3.86 -12.55
N GLN A 90 -17.64 2.92 -11.68
CA GLN A 90 -17.01 2.74 -10.38
C GLN A 90 -16.44 1.32 -10.17
N PHE A 91 -15.40 1.25 -9.36
CA PHE A 91 -14.94 -0.02 -8.80
C PHE A 91 -15.99 -0.55 -7.83
N VAL A 92 -16.39 -1.80 -8.01
CA VAL A 92 -17.44 -2.42 -7.22
C VAL A 92 -16.95 -3.71 -6.58
N MET A 93 -17.21 -3.88 -5.29
CA MET A 93 -17.00 -5.16 -4.63
C MET A 93 -18.05 -6.15 -5.14
N ALA A 94 -17.64 -7.11 -5.96
CA ALA A 94 -18.57 -8.06 -6.58
C ALA A 94 -18.74 -9.34 -5.74
N ARG A 95 -17.69 -9.76 -5.02
CA ARG A 95 -17.73 -10.94 -4.16
C ARG A 95 -16.74 -10.82 -3.02
N VAL A 96 -17.09 -11.36 -1.86
CA VAL A 96 -16.22 -11.51 -0.69
C VAL A 96 -16.43 -12.92 -0.13
N ASP A 97 -15.41 -13.74 -0.16
CA ASP A 97 -15.39 -15.09 0.40
C ASP A 97 -14.42 -15.14 1.59
N GLU A 98 -14.89 -15.52 2.76
CA GLU A 98 -14.05 -15.81 3.92
C GLU A 98 -13.49 -17.24 3.79
N LEU A 99 -12.17 -17.36 3.77
CA LEU A 99 -11.47 -18.64 3.70
C LEU A 99 -11.28 -19.22 5.11
N GLN A 100 -11.39 -20.53 5.26
CA GLN A 100 -11.34 -21.19 6.57
C GLN A 100 -9.93 -21.18 7.19
N GLY A 101 -8.91 -20.80 6.42
CA GLY A 101 -7.55 -20.70 6.91
C GLY A 101 -6.47 -20.79 5.82
N PRO A 102 -5.22 -21.01 6.23
CA PRO A 102 -4.09 -21.02 5.29
C PRO A 102 -4.17 -22.14 4.24
N GLN A 103 -4.84 -23.27 4.54
CA GLN A 103 -4.98 -24.37 3.58
C GLN A 103 -5.92 -24.00 2.42
N ASP A 104 -6.99 -23.25 2.69
CA ASP A 104 -7.88 -22.76 1.64
C ASP A 104 -7.15 -21.74 0.76
N LEU A 105 -6.43 -20.82 1.39
CA LEU A 105 -5.59 -19.85 0.67
C LEU A 105 -4.56 -20.56 -0.22
N LYS A 106 -3.88 -21.60 0.29
CA LYS A 106 -2.94 -22.42 -0.49
C LYS A 106 -3.63 -23.04 -1.71
N THR A 107 -4.87 -23.51 -1.56
CA THR A 107 -5.64 -24.09 -2.67
C THR A 107 -5.96 -23.05 -3.74
N ARG A 108 -6.31 -21.83 -3.34
CA ARG A 108 -6.60 -20.71 -4.25
C ARG A 108 -5.34 -20.23 -4.98
N LEU A 109 -4.20 -20.25 -4.32
CA LEU A 109 -2.90 -19.83 -4.89
C LEU A 109 -2.18 -20.96 -5.65
N ARG A 110 -2.82 -22.10 -5.91
CA ARG A 110 -2.19 -23.21 -6.63
C ARG A 110 -1.71 -22.81 -8.02
N GLY A 111 -0.45 -23.07 -8.31
CA GLY A 111 0.20 -22.70 -9.59
C GLY A 111 0.73 -21.26 -9.61
N THR A 112 0.57 -20.52 -8.52
CA THR A 112 1.15 -19.18 -8.36
C THR A 112 2.55 -19.29 -7.77
N ASP A 113 3.52 -18.65 -8.40
CA ASP A 113 4.92 -18.59 -7.95
C ASP A 113 5.23 -17.30 -7.19
N GLU A 114 4.45 -16.25 -7.41
CA GLU A 114 4.70 -14.91 -6.92
C GLU A 114 3.43 -14.31 -6.34
N VAL A 115 3.58 -13.63 -5.20
CA VAL A 115 2.52 -12.87 -4.54
C VAL A 115 3.04 -11.47 -4.23
N SER A 116 2.30 -10.46 -4.66
CA SER A 116 2.53 -9.06 -4.30
C SER A 116 1.58 -8.65 -3.19
N ILE A 117 2.12 -8.29 -2.02
CA ILE A 117 1.35 -7.88 -0.84
C ILE A 117 1.31 -6.36 -0.79
N PHE A 118 0.13 -5.77 -0.95
CA PHE A 118 -0.08 -4.35 -0.68
C PHE A 118 -0.41 -4.12 0.81
N VAL A 119 0.36 -3.24 1.46
CA VAL A 119 0.19 -2.84 2.86
C VAL A 119 -0.25 -1.38 2.90
N HIS A 120 -1.50 -1.15 3.28
CA HIS A 120 -2.12 0.18 3.23
C HIS A 120 -1.59 1.14 4.29
N GLY A 121 -1.86 2.42 4.10
CA GLY A 121 -1.52 3.48 5.02
C GLY A 121 -2.58 3.75 6.10
N TYR A 122 -2.41 4.89 6.74
CA TYR A 122 -3.34 5.47 7.71
C TYR A 122 -4.71 5.75 7.09
N ASN A 123 -5.75 5.75 7.93
CA ASN A 123 -7.12 6.14 7.58
C ASN A 123 -7.72 5.32 6.41
N THR A 124 -7.48 4.01 6.38
CA THR A 124 -7.90 3.14 5.28
C THR A 124 -8.76 1.98 5.78
N THR A 125 -9.87 1.71 5.09
CA THR A 125 -10.75 0.57 5.37
C THR A 125 -10.30 -0.70 4.65
N GLN A 126 -10.93 -1.84 4.96
CA GLN A 126 -10.74 -3.11 4.25
C GLN A 126 -11.11 -2.97 2.76
N SER A 127 -12.23 -2.34 2.45
CA SER A 127 -12.69 -2.17 1.06
C SER A 127 -11.78 -1.23 0.27
N GLU A 128 -11.38 -0.11 0.84
CA GLU A 128 -10.49 0.85 0.20
C GLU A 128 -9.13 0.25 -0.16
N THR A 129 -8.54 -0.54 0.76
CA THR A 129 -7.27 -1.22 0.45
C THR A 129 -7.44 -2.24 -0.67
N THR A 130 -8.58 -2.94 -0.72
CA THR A 130 -8.89 -3.92 -1.76
C THR A 130 -9.05 -3.25 -3.13
N PHE A 131 -9.83 -2.17 -3.19
CA PHE A 131 -10.01 -1.40 -4.43
C PHE A 131 -8.69 -0.83 -4.94
N ARG A 132 -7.86 -0.28 -4.03
CA ARG A 132 -6.54 0.24 -4.40
C ARG A 132 -5.60 -0.85 -4.93
N ALA A 133 -5.60 -2.02 -4.33
CA ALA A 133 -4.79 -3.14 -4.80
C ALA A 133 -5.27 -3.64 -6.17
N ALA A 134 -6.58 -3.72 -6.40
CA ALA A 134 -7.16 -4.07 -7.69
C ALA A 134 -6.79 -3.04 -8.78
N GLN A 135 -6.87 -1.75 -8.46
CA GLN A 135 -6.48 -0.66 -9.36
C GLN A 135 -5.00 -0.75 -9.72
N LEU A 136 -4.10 -0.90 -8.73
CA LEU A 136 -2.66 -1.03 -8.96
C LEU A 136 -2.32 -2.27 -9.79
N SER A 137 -2.95 -3.41 -9.49
CA SER A 137 -2.80 -4.64 -10.28
C SER A 137 -3.16 -4.41 -11.74
N ARG A 138 -4.29 -3.77 -12.00
CA ARG A 138 -4.77 -3.46 -13.33
C ARG A 138 -3.87 -2.47 -14.07
N ASP A 139 -3.49 -1.37 -13.42
CA ASP A 139 -2.81 -0.26 -14.07
C ASP A 139 -1.33 -0.53 -14.36
N ILE A 140 -0.65 -1.18 -13.42
CA ILE A 140 0.76 -1.54 -13.55
C ILE A 140 0.91 -2.95 -14.13
N GLY A 141 -0.10 -3.80 -13.96
CA GLY A 141 -0.07 -5.21 -14.32
C GLY A 141 0.90 -5.98 -13.41
N ILE A 142 0.80 -5.81 -12.11
CA ILE A 142 1.66 -6.46 -11.11
C ILE A 142 1.66 -7.98 -11.35
N PRO A 143 2.83 -8.63 -11.43
CA PRO A 143 2.89 -10.06 -11.68
C PRO A 143 2.48 -10.89 -10.46
N GLY A 144 2.02 -12.11 -10.70
CA GLY A 144 1.60 -13.02 -9.65
C GLY A 144 0.20 -12.74 -9.12
N ALA A 145 -0.09 -13.22 -7.93
CA ALA A 145 -1.37 -12.96 -7.27
C ALA A 145 -1.30 -11.66 -6.46
N THR A 146 -2.34 -10.85 -6.60
CA THR A 146 -2.50 -9.62 -5.81
C THR A 146 -3.08 -9.96 -4.45
N MET A 147 -2.39 -9.55 -3.39
CA MET A 147 -2.82 -9.72 -2.01
C MET A 147 -2.77 -8.40 -1.26
N VAL A 148 -3.63 -8.22 -0.29
CA VAL A 148 -3.56 -7.13 0.68
C VAL A 148 -3.28 -7.67 2.08
N TYR A 149 -2.46 -6.97 2.83
CA TYR A 149 -2.41 -7.10 4.28
C TYR A 149 -3.20 -5.95 4.89
N SER A 150 -4.41 -6.26 5.36
CA SER A 150 -5.32 -5.25 5.91
C SER A 150 -5.19 -5.19 7.42
N TRP A 151 -4.39 -4.24 7.91
CA TRP A 151 -4.23 -4.00 9.35
C TRP A 151 -5.33 -3.08 9.90
N PRO A 152 -5.65 -3.11 11.22
CA PRO A 152 -6.82 -2.45 11.81
C PRO A 152 -6.64 -0.93 11.98
N SER A 153 -6.52 -0.20 10.85
CA SER A 153 -6.62 1.27 10.84
C SER A 153 -8.03 1.70 11.21
N GLN A 154 -8.15 2.77 12.01
CA GLN A 154 -9.44 3.30 12.47
C GLN A 154 -10.29 3.88 11.34
N ALA A 155 -9.68 4.19 10.21
CA ALA A 155 -10.32 4.77 9.04
C ALA A 155 -11.05 6.09 9.33
N THR A 156 -10.49 6.92 10.21
CA THR A 156 -10.98 8.28 10.54
C THR A 156 -9.81 9.27 10.56
N GLY A 157 -10.07 10.52 10.16
CA GLY A 157 -9.05 11.57 10.18
C GLY A 157 -8.51 11.94 11.57
N TYR A 158 -9.15 11.47 12.65
CA TYR A 158 -8.70 11.66 14.04
C TYR A 158 -7.99 10.42 14.60
N GLY A 159 -7.95 9.32 13.86
CA GLY A 159 -7.46 8.03 14.31
C GLY A 159 -5.93 7.85 14.29
N TYR A 160 -5.15 8.90 14.05
CA TYR A 160 -3.71 8.77 13.82
C TYR A 160 -2.98 8.08 15.01
N ALA A 161 -3.26 8.48 16.24
CA ALA A 161 -2.66 7.87 17.44
C ALA A 161 -3.10 6.40 17.62
N TYR A 162 -4.37 6.10 17.36
CA TYR A 162 -4.88 4.73 17.37
C TYR A 162 -4.17 3.87 16.31
N ASP A 163 -3.97 4.41 15.12
CA ASP A 163 -3.35 3.70 14.01
C ASP A 163 -1.86 3.40 14.27
N LEU A 164 -1.15 4.24 15.03
CA LEU A 164 0.22 3.95 15.46
C LEU A 164 0.30 2.66 16.30
N ASP A 165 -0.59 2.51 17.28
CA ASP A 165 -0.66 1.30 18.10
C ASP A 165 -1.13 0.10 17.26
N SER A 166 -2.08 0.31 16.36
CA SER A 166 -2.61 -0.75 15.48
C SER A 166 -1.55 -1.25 14.49
N MET A 167 -0.71 -0.37 13.99
CA MET A 167 0.43 -0.73 13.14
C MET A 167 1.41 -1.64 13.90
N LEU A 168 1.78 -1.28 15.13
CA LEU A 168 2.64 -2.11 15.96
C LEU A 168 1.98 -3.44 16.35
N PHE A 169 0.69 -3.44 16.64
CA PHE A 169 -0.09 -4.66 16.89
C PHE A 169 -0.07 -5.60 15.68
N ALA A 170 -0.16 -5.04 14.47
CA ALA A 170 -0.34 -5.81 13.24
C ALA A 170 0.97 -6.41 12.67
N ARG A 171 2.15 -6.01 13.14
CA ARG A 171 3.44 -6.45 12.58
C ARG A 171 3.64 -7.96 12.59
N ASP A 172 3.21 -8.64 13.65
CA ASP A 172 3.31 -10.10 13.76
C ASP A 172 2.42 -10.82 12.75
N GLY A 173 1.25 -10.26 12.44
CA GLY A 173 0.35 -10.78 11.42
C GLY A 173 0.94 -10.65 10.01
N LEU A 174 1.64 -9.55 9.69
CA LEU A 174 2.32 -9.41 8.40
C LEU A 174 3.46 -10.43 8.27
N GLU A 175 4.27 -10.58 9.30
CA GLU A 175 5.32 -11.62 9.31
C GLU A 175 4.73 -13.01 9.13
N GLN A 176 3.66 -13.34 9.86
CA GLN A 176 2.97 -14.64 9.75
C GLN A 176 2.43 -14.84 8.33
N THR A 177 1.90 -13.79 7.68
CA THR A 177 1.45 -13.85 6.27
C THR A 177 2.60 -14.25 5.36
N VAL A 178 3.76 -13.59 5.45
CA VAL A 178 4.94 -13.91 4.63
C VAL A 178 5.40 -15.34 4.88
N ARG A 179 5.53 -15.76 6.15
CA ARG A 179 5.95 -17.12 6.52
C ARG A 179 5.01 -18.18 5.96
N GLN A 180 3.71 -17.93 6.00
CA GLN A 180 2.71 -18.86 5.46
C GLN A 180 2.80 -18.97 3.94
N LEU A 181 2.92 -17.85 3.20
CA LEU A 181 3.12 -17.89 1.76
C LEU A 181 4.35 -18.70 1.37
N LYS A 182 5.47 -18.49 2.07
CA LYS A 182 6.69 -19.29 1.85
C LYS A 182 6.45 -20.78 2.12
N SER A 183 5.74 -21.12 3.20
CA SER A 183 5.39 -22.51 3.54
C SER A 183 4.43 -23.17 2.54
N MET A 184 3.63 -22.37 1.82
CA MET A 184 2.76 -22.83 0.73
C MET A 184 3.52 -23.11 -0.57
N GLY A 185 4.79 -22.70 -0.67
CA GLY A 185 5.63 -22.87 -1.84
C GLY A 185 5.72 -21.65 -2.75
N ILE A 186 5.18 -20.49 -2.31
CA ILE A 186 5.36 -19.24 -3.04
C ILE A 186 6.84 -18.87 -3.01
N ARG A 187 7.45 -18.77 -4.18
CA ARG A 187 8.89 -18.53 -4.32
C ARG A 187 9.22 -17.05 -4.13
N ARG A 188 8.41 -16.15 -4.68
CA ARG A 188 8.61 -14.71 -4.62
C ARG A 188 7.48 -14.02 -3.88
N VAL A 189 7.83 -13.31 -2.82
CA VAL A 189 6.92 -12.46 -2.06
C VAL A 189 7.45 -11.04 -2.16
N VAL A 190 6.66 -10.16 -2.75
CA VAL A 190 6.97 -8.74 -2.89
C VAL A 190 6.08 -7.94 -1.95
N ILE A 191 6.63 -6.93 -1.28
CA ILE A 191 5.84 -6.04 -0.43
C ILE A 191 5.81 -4.65 -1.05
N VAL A 192 4.61 -4.13 -1.28
CA VAL A 192 4.35 -2.75 -1.70
C VAL A 192 3.61 -2.06 -0.57
N ALA A 193 4.28 -1.16 0.14
CA ALA A 193 3.76 -0.56 1.35
C ALA A 193 3.62 0.96 1.20
N HIS A 194 2.45 1.49 1.57
CA HIS A 194 2.13 2.91 1.46
C HIS A 194 2.08 3.58 2.83
N SER A 195 2.71 4.75 2.94
CA SER A 195 2.59 5.64 4.12
C SER A 195 2.94 4.91 5.44
N MET A 196 2.03 4.87 6.42
CA MET A 196 2.18 4.14 7.68
C MET A 196 2.36 2.61 7.48
N GLY A 197 1.88 2.06 6.36
CA GLY A 197 2.16 0.67 5.97
C GLY A 197 3.64 0.42 5.73
N GLY A 198 4.39 1.44 5.28
CA GLY A 198 5.86 1.39 5.19
C GLY A 198 6.51 1.25 6.57
N ALA A 199 6.04 2.03 7.56
CA ALA A 199 6.52 1.90 8.94
C ALA A 199 6.23 0.51 9.53
N LEU A 200 5.02 -0.04 9.26
CA LEU A 200 4.65 -1.40 9.65
C LEU A 200 5.59 -2.45 9.03
N THR A 201 5.87 -2.31 7.74
CA THR A 201 6.74 -3.24 7.00
C THR A 201 8.17 -3.23 7.55
N MET A 202 8.72 -2.04 7.81
CA MET A 202 10.06 -1.90 8.36
C MET A 202 10.15 -2.47 9.79
N GLU A 203 9.16 -2.21 10.64
CA GLU A 203 9.12 -2.75 11.99
C GLU A 203 8.96 -4.28 11.99
N MET A 204 8.17 -4.83 11.09
CA MET A 204 8.02 -6.27 10.89
C MET A 204 9.34 -6.90 10.47
N MET A 205 10.02 -6.34 9.46
CA MET A 205 11.30 -6.87 8.99
C MET A 205 12.37 -6.80 10.08
N ARG A 206 12.49 -5.67 10.79
CA ARG A 206 13.40 -5.52 11.90
C ARG A 206 13.17 -6.58 12.98
N GLN A 207 11.90 -6.76 13.40
CA GLN A 207 11.56 -7.75 14.43
C GLN A 207 11.89 -9.18 13.99
N ALA A 208 11.58 -9.54 12.76
CA ALA A 208 11.88 -10.85 12.21
C ALA A 208 13.38 -11.09 12.11
N GLU A 209 14.15 -10.10 11.69
CA GLU A 209 15.61 -10.13 11.54
C GLU A 209 16.33 -10.30 12.90
N LEU A 210 15.84 -9.61 13.95
CA LEU A 210 16.37 -9.77 15.31
C LEU A 210 16.17 -11.19 15.87
N ARG A 211 15.11 -11.88 15.47
CA ARG A 211 14.85 -13.28 15.85
C ARG A 211 15.61 -14.28 14.97
N GLU A 212 15.77 -13.96 13.70
CA GLU A 212 16.35 -14.85 12.70
C GLU A 212 17.18 -14.04 11.69
N PRO A 213 18.48 -13.82 11.95
CA PRO A 213 19.34 -13.03 11.07
C PRO A 213 19.33 -13.51 9.61
N GLY A 214 19.15 -12.60 8.66
CA GLY A 214 18.97 -12.87 7.24
C GLY A 214 17.56 -13.29 6.85
N TRP A 215 16.58 -13.14 7.75
CA TRP A 215 15.20 -13.52 7.46
C TRP A 215 14.59 -12.70 6.31
N ALA A 216 14.83 -11.40 6.31
CA ALA A 216 14.22 -10.49 5.34
C ALA A 216 14.57 -10.90 3.91
N SER A 217 15.85 -11.01 3.56
CA SER A 217 16.30 -11.37 2.22
C SER A 217 15.96 -12.81 1.79
N ARG A 218 15.79 -13.74 2.74
CA ARG A 218 15.37 -15.11 2.40
C ARG A 218 13.88 -15.27 2.13
N ASN A 219 13.06 -14.39 2.69
CA ASN A 219 11.59 -14.54 2.63
C ASN A 219 10.90 -13.49 1.78
N ILE A 220 11.53 -12.35 1.55
CA ILE A 220 10.99 -11.24 0.78
C ILE A 220 11.91 -11.01 -0.42
N GLU A 221 11.34 -11.06 -1.62
CA GLU A 221 12.05 -10.84 -2.88
C GLU A 221 12.40 -9.37 -3.07
N GLY A 222 11.43 -8.48 -2.80
CA GLY A 222 11.64 -7.07 -2.94
C GLY A 222 10.65 -6.24 -2.12
N VAL A 223 11.03 -4.99 -1.86
CA VAL A 223 10.23 -4.03 -1.09
C VAL A 223 10.12 -2.72 -1.84
N VAL A 224 8.90 -2.20 -1.94
CA VAL A 224 8.61 -0.85 -2.41
C VAL A 224 7.90 -0.08 -1.31
N LEU A 225 8.51 0.97 -0.81
CA LEU A 225 7.90 1.91 0.13
C LEU A 225 7.43 3.14 -0.64
N ILE A 226 6.13 3.38 -0.66
CA ILE A 226 5.51 4.52 -1.36
C ILE A 226 5.19 5.59 -0.33
N SER A 227 5.77 6.78 -0.45
CA SER A 227 5.56 7.92 0.46
C SER A 227 5.57 7.50 1.94
N PRO A 228 6.61 6.78 2.42
CA PRO A 228 6.59 6.19 3.76
C PRO A 228 6.52 7.24 4.86
N ASP A 229 5.51 7.11 5.74
CA ASP A 229 5.36 7.93 6.94
C ASP A 229 6.21 7.35 8.09
N LEU A 230 7.51 7.47 7.93
CA LEU A 230 8.51 6.95 8.85
C LEU A 230 9.57 8.02 9.12
N ASP A 231 9.99 8.12 10.36
CA ASP A 231 11.09 8.99 10.76
C ASP A 231 12.41 8.48 10.17
N VAL A 232 13.26 9.39 9.69
CA VAL A 232 14.50 9.03 9.00
C VAL A 232 15.50 8.34 9.93
N ASP A 233 15.64 8.81 11.17
CA ASP A 233 16.55 8.21 12.14
C ASP A 233 16.05 6.83 12.59
N LEU A 234 14.72 6.69 12.73
CA LEU A 234 14.11 5.39 13.01
C LEU A 234 14.33 4.41 11.85
N PHE A 235 14.15 4.86 10.60
CA PHE A 235 14.42 4.04 9.42
C PHE A 235 15.88 3.57 9.40
N ARG A 236 16.84 4.47 9.60
CA ARG A 236 18.28 4.12 9.67
C ARG A 236 18.54 3.07 10.75
N SER A 237 18.02 3.27 11.96
CA SER A 237 18.14 2.30 13.05
C SER A 237 17.54 0.94 12.73
N GLN A 238 16.44 0.90 11.96
CA GLN A 238 15.85 -0.36 11.50
C GLN A 238 16.71 -1.02 10.43
N MET A 239 17.24 -0.24 9.48
CA MET A 239 18.14 -0.72 8.43
C MET A 239 19.42 -1.32 9.01
N ASP A 240 20.03 -0.66 10.00
CA ASP A 240 21.22 -1.16 10.69
C ASP A 240 21.00 -2.51 11.39
N SER A 241 19.75 -2.81 11.72
CA SER A 241 19.35 -4.08 12.33
C SER A 241 19.15 -5.21 11.31
N ILE A 242 19.04 -4.89 10.01
CA ILE A 242 18.75 -5.86 8.93
C ILE A 242 20.06 -6.22 8.25
N LYS A 243 20.50 -7.47 8.42
CA LYS A 243 21.79 -7.95 7.93
C LYS A 243 21.91 -7.91 6.40
N THR A 244 20.84 -8.28 5.70
CA THR A 244 20.79 -8.30 4.25
C THR A 244 19.40 -7.87 3.81
N LEU A 245 19.33 -6.81 3.02
CA LEU A 245 18.07 -6.29 2.50
C LEU A 245 17.50 -7.21 1.41
N PRO A 246 16.15 -7.25 1.26
CA PRO A 246 15.53 -7.67 0.01
C PRO A 246 16.06 -6.85 -1.17
N ASP A 247 16.20 -7.44 -2.34
CA ASP A 247 16.70 -6.75 -3.53
C ASP A 247 15.76 -7.02 -4.72
N PRO A 248 15.09 -5.98 -5.26
CA PRO A 248 15.30 -4.55 -5.00
C PRO A 248 14.62 -4.02 -3.73
N PHE A 249 15.21 -2.99 -3.14
CA PHE A 249 14.61 -2.18 -2.10
C PHE A 249 14.41 -0.74 -2.60
N VAL A 250 13.17 -0.33 -2.80
CA VAL A 250 12.81 0.95 -3.42
C VAL A 250 12.06 1.84 -2.44
N VAL A 251 12.47 3.09 -2.34
CA VAL A 251 11.76 4.14 -1.59
C VAL A 251 11.31 5.21 -2.55
N MET A 252 10.00 5.36 -2.70
CA MET A 252 9.42 6.43 -3.53
C MET A 252 9.13 7.64 -2.65
N VAL A 253 9.71 8.78 -3.03
CA VAL A 253 9.64 10.05 -2.28
C VAL A 253 8.99 11.15 -3.11
N SER A 254 8.41 12.13 -2.43
CA SER A 254 7.95 13.37 -3.05
C SER A 254 8.08 14.53 -2.06
N GLN A 255 8.90 15.52 -2.40
CA GLN A 255 9.11 16.72 -1.57
C GLN A 255 7.83 17.57 -1.45
N LYS A 256 6.86 17.40 -2.36
CA LYS A 256 5.57 18.10 -2.34
C LYS A 256 4.51 17.41 -1.48
N ASP A 257 4.83 16.31 -0.80
CA ASP A 257 3.88 15.57 0.04
C ASP A 257 3.53 16.33 1.32
N LYS A 258 2.39 17.02 1.29
CA LYS A 258 1.90 17.85 2.39
C LYS A 258 1.42 17.03 3.59
N LEU A 259 0.91 15.80 3.36
CA LEU A 259 0.38 14.96 4.45
C LEU A 259 1.50 14.45 5.35
N LEU A 260 2.68 14.16 4.80
CA LEU A 260 3.85 13.80 5.60
C LEU A 260 4.33 14.97 6.47
N GLY A 261 4.24 16.21 5.97
CA GLY A 261 4.51 17.39 6.79
C GLY A 261 3.53 17.56 7.97
N ILE A 262 2.26 17.21 7.80
CA ILE A 262 1.27 17.19 8.89
C ILE A 262 1.58 16.08 9.88
N SER A 263 1.87 14.86 9.41
CA SER A 263 2.26 13.73 10.23
C SER A 263 3.49 14.06 11.12
N ALA A 264 4.51 14.65 10.56
CA ALA A 264 5.71 15.08 11.27
C ALA A 264 5.38 16.05 12.41
N ARG A 265 4.52 17.03 12.15
CA ARG A 265 4.08 17.99 13.18
C ARG A 265 3.28 17.32 14.30
N LEU A 266 2.39 16.37 13.98
CA LEU A 266 1.64 15.60 14.97
C LEU A 266 2.57 14.77 15.87
N ARG A 267 3.74 14.37 15.36
CA ARG A 267 4.78 13.64 16.11
C ARG A 267 5.78 14.54 16.82
N GLY A 268 5.63 15.87 16.71
CA GLY A 268 6.49 16.84 17.40
C GLY A 268 7.87 17.06 16.76
N THR A 269 8.07 16.63 15.50
CA THR A 269 9.31 16.88 14.77
C THR A 269 9.31 18.29 14.18
N ALA A 270 10.25 19.13 14.64
CA ALA A 270 10.32 20.56 14.27
C ALA A 270 10.61 20.80 12.77
N LYS A 271 11.35 19.91 12.12
CA LYS A 271 11.73 20.04 10.70
C LYS A 271 10.72 19.45 9.71
N GLY A 272 9.72 18.70 10.16
CA GLY A 272 8.67 18.17 9.29
C GLY A 272 9.14 17.15 8.25
N GLU A 273 10.34 16.58 8.40
CA GLU A 273 10.90 15.64 7.44
C GLU A 273 10.55 14.19 7.83
N ARG A 274 10.07 13.46 6.86
CA ARG A 274 9.75 12.02 6.93
C ARG A 274 10.46 11.32 5.77
N LEU A 275 10.66 10.03 5.85
CA LEU A 275 11.33 9.26 4.80
C LEU A 275 10.71 9.48 3.40
N GLY A 276 9.39 9.62 3.32
CA GLY A 276 8.68 9.83 2.04
C GLY A 276 8.79 11.24 1.47
N ASN A 277 9.33 12.22 2.19
CA ASN A 277 9.55 13.59 1.71
C ASN A 277 10.94 14.13 2.03
N ILE A 278 11.93 13.25 2.13
CA ILE A 278 13.34 13.65 2.34
C ILE A 278 13.81 14.59 1.23
N SER A 279 14.63 15.55 1.63
CA SER A 279 15.20 16.57 0.72
C SER A 279 16.50 16.12 0.05
N SER A 280 17.19 15.11 0.59
CA SER A 280 18.46 14.60 0.05
C SER A 280 18.62 13.10 0.30
N ALA A 281 19.10 12.39 -0.70
CA ALA A 281 19.45 10.98 -0.62
C ALA A 281 20.72 10.72 0.20
N GLU A 282 21.55 11.76 0.47
CA GLU A 282 22.81 11.65 1.23
C GLU A 282 22.62 11.03 2.61
N THR A 283 21.49 11.30 3.27
CA THR A 283 21.16 10.74 4.59
C THR A 283 21.03 9.22 4.60
N LEU A 284 20.90 8.61 3.41
CA LEU A 284 20.70 7.18 3.20
C LEU A 284 21.81 6.54 2.37
N ALA A 285 22.91 7.28 2.10
CA ALA A 285 24.00 6.86 1.20
C ALA A 285 24.62 5.50 1.58
N ASP A 286 24.63 5.16 2.87
CA ASP A 286 25.21 3.91 3.38
C ASP A 286 24.38 2.66 3.08
N TYR A 287 23.13 2.81 2.64
CA TYR A 287 22.21 1.69 2.43
C TYR A 287 22.07 1.37 0.94
N LYS A 288 22.09 0.08 0.63
CA LYS A 288 21.87 -0.44 -0.74
C LYS A 288 20.39 -0.38 -1.11
N ILE A 289 19.91 0.82 -1.47
CA ILE A 289 18.52 1.10 -1.83
C ILE A 289 18.41 1.99 -3.05
N SER A 290 17.26 1.93 -3.73
CA SER A 290 16.92 2.87 -4.80
C SER A 290 15.90 3.88 -4.29
N ILE A 291 16.21 5.17 -4.41
CA ILE A 291 15.32 6.27 -4.05
C ILE A 291 14.72 6.81 -5.35
N LEU A 292 13.42 6.71 -5.51
CA LEU A 292 12.70 7.17 -6.68
C LEU A 292 11.99 8.49 -6.36
N ASP A 293 12.53 9.60 -6.83
CA ASP A 293 11.91 10.92 -6.67
C ASP A 293 10.78 11.10 -7.69
N THR A 294 9.56 11.20 -7.17
CA THR A 294 8.33 11.39 -7.92
C THR A 294 7.75 12.81 -7.80
N THR A 295 8.54 13.75 -7.32
CA THR A 295 8.11 15.15 -7.05
C THR A 295 7.53 15.84 -8.28
N ALA A 296 8.07 15.53 -9.48
CA ALA A 296 7.59 16.11 -10.74
C ALA A 296 6.14 15.71 -11.07
N PHE A 297 5.69 14.52 -10.62
CA PHE A 297 4.35 14.01 -10.90
C PHE A 297 3.29 14.44 -9.88
N ASN A 298 3.71 15.17 -8.86
CA ASN A 298 2.83 15.62 -7.81
C ASN A 298 2.12 16.91 -8.25
N SER A 299 0.88 16.78 -8.77
CA SER A 299 0.00 17.92 -8.99
C SER A 299 -0.54 18.45 -7.66
N ASP A 300 -0.92 19.72 -7.59
CA ASP A 300 -1.42 20.40 -6.38
C ASP A 300 -2.71 19.82 -5.76
N ALA A 301 -3.21 18.71 -6.29
CA ALA A 301 -4.42 18.04 -5.84
C ALA A 301 -4.19 17.26 -4.52
N ALA A 302 -5.30 16.95 -3.84
CA ALA A 302 -5.33 16.16 -2.58
C ALA A 302 -4.72 14.75 -2.70
N SER A 303 -4.40 14.28 -3.91
CA SER A 303 -3.81 12.98 -4.22
C SER A 303 -2.28 12.93 -4.09
N SER A 304 -1.63 14.03 -3.69
CA SER A 304 -0.16 14.16 -3.62
C SER A 304 0.56 13.11 -2.75
N HIS A 305 -0.13 12.53 -1.78
CA HIS A 305 0.43 11.51 -0.88
C HIS A 305 0.49 10.10 -1.49
N PHE A 306 -0.20 9.85 -2.60
CA PHE A 306 -0.19 8.54 -3.26
C PHE A 306 0.02 8.66 -4.78
N VAL A 307 0.92 9.53 -5.18
CA VAL A 307 1.21 9.85 -6.59
C VAL A 307 1.56 8.62 -7.43
N ALA A 308 2.21 7.62 -6.83
CA ALA A 308 2.55 6.37 -7.50
C ALA A 308 1.33 5.59 -8.04
N ALA A 309 0.16 5.77 -7.44
CA ALA A 309 -1.07 5.11 -7.89
C ALA A 309 -2.06 6.06 -8.56
N THR A 310 -1.82 7.37 -8.53
CA THR A 310 -2.77 8.38 -9.04
C THR A 310 -2.25 9.19 -10.22
N SER A 311 -0.95 9.14 -10.52
CA SER A 311 -0.38 9.82 -11.67
C SER A 311 -0.38 8.91 -12.91
N PRO A 312 -1.22 9.15 -13.94
CA PRO A 312 -1.21 8.36 -15.17
C PRO A 312 0.16 8.36 -15.87
N ALA A 313 0.89 9.48 -15.82
CA ALA A 313 2.22 9.59 -16.41
C ALA A 313 3.23 8.68 -15.69
N LEU A 314 3.25 8.69 -14.34
CA LEU A 314 4.12 7.81 -13.57
C LEU A 314 3.75 6.33 -13.75
N LEU A 315 2.47 5.99 -13.75
CA LEU A 315 1.99 4.64 -14.03
C LEU A 315 2.43 4.15 -15.43
N ALA A 316 2.36 5.02 -16.44
CA ALA A 316 2.83 4.70 -17.79
C ALA A 316 4.34 4.43 -17.83
N ILE A 317 5.15 5.20 -17.09
CA ILE A 317 6.60 5.00 -16.98
C ILE A 317 6.89 3.65 -16.30
N LEU A 318 6.26 3.36 -15.16
CA LEU A 318 6.43 2.11 -14.44
C LEU A 318 6.03 0.89 -15.31
N THR A 319 4.91 1.01 -16.03
CA THR A 319 4.44 -0.02 -16.97
C THR A 319 5.40 -0.20 -18.14
N SER A 320 5.95 0.88 -18.69
CA SER A 320 6.90 0.84 -19.82
C SER A 320 8.23 0.23 -19.39
N ALA A 321 8.77 0.62 -18.25
CA ALA A 321 9.97 0.04 -17.67
C ALA A 321 9.83 -1.48 -17.51
N ARG A 322 8.67 -1.94 -17.02
CA ARG A 322 8.34 -3.35 -16.92
C ARG A 322 8.36 -4.07 -18.27
N ARG A 323 7.72 -3.52 -19.31
CA ARG A 323 7.69 -4.13 -20.66
C ARG A 323 9.09 -4.26 -21.26
N VAL A 324 9.91 -3.21 -21.11
CA VAL A 324 11.30 -3.20 -21.57
C VAL A 324 12.10 -4.28 -20.84
N GLY A 325 12.02 -4.36 -19.52
CA GLY A 325 12.69 -5.40 -18.73
C GLY A 325 12.32 -6.82 -19.17
N GLN A 326 11.05 -7.08 -19.43
CA GLN A 326 10.59 -8.40 -19.93
C GLN A 326 11.09 -8.75 -21.34
N THR A 327 11.30 -7.75 -22.18
CA THR A 327 11.72 -7.97 -23.58
C THR A 327 13.22 -8.29 -23.70
N PHE A 328 14.06 -7.69 -22.86
CA PHE A 328 15.53 -7.79 -22.96
C PHE A 328 16.16 -8.80 -22.00
N ASP A 329 15.43 -9.23 -20.97
CA ASP A 329 15.95 -10.21 -20.01
C ASP A 329 14.83 -11.15 -19.56
N THR A 330 14.79 -12.34 -20.17
CA THR A 330 13.80 -13.39 -19.84
C THR A 330 13.95 -13.94 -18.43
N ASN A 331 15.05 -13.64 -17.73
CA ASN A 331 15.28 -14.00 -16.33
C ASN A 331 14.78 -12.92 -15.34
N ARG A 332 14.47 -11.72 -15.84
CA ARG A 332 13.90 -10.66 -15.02
C ARG A 332 12.40 -10.86 -14.86
N ARG A 333 11.99 -11.18 -13.67
CA ARG A 333 10.58 -11.37 -13.31
C ARG A 333 10.29 -10.60 -12.03
N GLY A 334 9.04 -10.16 -11.86
CA GLY A 334 8.62 -9.47 -10.65
C GLY A 334 8.97 -7.99 -10.60
N ILE A 335 9.24 -7.49 -9.41
CA ILE A 335 9.50 -6.08 -9.10
C ILE A 335 10.79 -5.54 -9.72
N ASP A 336 11.74 -6.39 -10.09
CA ASP A 336 12.98 -5.99 -10.77
C ASP A 336 12.75 -5.10 -12.00
N VAL A 337 11.58 -5.22 -12.56
CA VAL A 337 11.14 -4.51 -13.76
C VAL A 337 10.72 -3.07 -13.47
N LEU A 338 10.41 -2.74 -12.23
CA LEU A 338 10.03 -1.38 -11.82
C LEU A 338 11.25 -0.49 -11.54
N VAL A 339 12.45 -1.08 -11.46
CA VAL A 339 13.69 -0.34 -11.18
C VAL A 339 14.55 -0.32 -12.45
N PRO A 340 14.88 0.86 -13.02
CA PRO A 340 15.80 0.97 -14.15
C PRO A 340 17.14 0.26 -13.88
N ALA A 341 17.73 -0.37 -14.91
CA ALA A 341 18.98 -1.14 -14.77
C ALA A 341 20.14 -0.27 -14.24
N GLU A 342 20.15 1.01 -14.63
CA GLU A 342 21.12 2.02 -14.24
C GLU A 342 21.04 2.39 -12.75
N ALA A 343 19.90 2.11 -12.11
CA ALA A 343 19.64 2.45 -10.72
C ALA A 343 20.15 1.41 -9.71
N ARG A 344 20.81 0.37 -10.18
CA ARG A 344 21.36 -0.66 -9.30
C ARG A 344 22.80 -0.34 -8.95
N ASN A 345 22.99 0.46 -7.90
CA ASN A 345 24.32 0.70 -7.36
C ASN A 345 24.65 -0.37 -6.29
N PRO A 346 25.67 -1.21 -6.49
CA PRO A 346 26.03 -2.25 -5.53
C PRO A 346 26.66 -1.71 -4.24
N SER A 347 27.03 -0.44 -4.19
CA SER A 347 27.82 0.13 -3.09
C SER A 347 27.09 1.12 -2.20
N GLY A 348 25.85 1.56 -2.53
CA GLY A 348 25.14 2.56 -1.72
C GLY A 348 23.77 2.92 -2.26
N ALA A 349 23.16 3.99 -1.75
CA ALA A 349 21.90 4.51 -2.26
C ALA A 349 22.07 5.05 -3.67
N THR A 350 21.06 4.85 -4.50
CA THR A 350 20.97 5.42 -5.84
C THR A 350 19.71 6.26 -5.94
N GLU A 351 19.86 7.53 -6.28
CA GLU A 351 18.72 8.41 -6.51
C GLU A 351 18.34 8.43 -7.98
N ILE A 352 17.07 8.28 -8.26
CA ILE A 352 16.47 8.32 -9.59
C ILE A 352 15.44 9.42 -9.59
N VAL A 353 15.75 10.54 -10.25
CA VAL A 353 14.78 11.62 -10.46
C VAL A 353 14.04 11.37 -11.76
N LEU A 354 12.74 11.15 -11.66
CA LEU A 354 11.87 10.98 -12.82
C LEU A 354 11.33 12.34 -13.29
N THR A 355 11.44 12.59 -14.60
CA THR A 355 10.81 13.75 -15.24
C THR A 355 9.46 13.38 -15.83
N GLU A 356 8.54 14.35 -16.00
CA GLU A 356 7.23 14.13 -16.62
C GLU A 356 7.33 13.57 -18.05
N THR A 357 8.46 13.77 -18.73
CA THR A 357 8.73 13.25 -20.08
C THR A 357 9.23 11.79 -20.08
N GLY A 358 9.32 11.15 -18.90
CA GLY A 358 9.77 9.76 -18.76
C GLY A 358 11.28 9.57 -18.81
N GLN A 359 12.06 10.67 -18.75
CA GLN A 359 13.52 10.57 -18.61
C GLN A 359 13.87 10.34 -17.14
N ALA A 360 14.79 9.43 -16.88
CA ALA A 360 15.36 9.19 -15.57
C ALA A 360 16.76 9.83 -15.49
N GLN A 361 16.99 10.65 -14.48
CA GLN A 361 18.34 11.10 -14.12
C GLN A 361 18.79 10.28 -12.92
N VAL A 362 19.89 9.58 -13.06
CA VAL A 362 20.46 8.72 -12.02
C VAL A 362 21.65 9.43 -11.40
N SER A 363 21.65 9.57 -10.08
CA SER A 363 22.77 10.08 -9.30
C SER A 363 23.07 9.12 -8.14
N SER A 364 24.36 9.00 -7.82
CA SER A 364 24.78 8.37 -6.56
C SER A 364 25.25 9.48 -5.64
N PRO A 365 24.75 9.55 -4.41
CA PRO A 365 25.19 10.55 -3.42
C PRO A 365 26.64 10.35 -3.00
#